data_769f95bafcb09265a1eb8309f82b3918
#
_entry.id   769f95bafcb09265a1eb8309f82b3918
#
_cell.length_a   1.000
_cell.length_b   1.000
_cell.length_c   1.000
_cell.angle_alpha   90.00
_cell.angle_beta   90.00
_cell.angle_gamma   90.00
#
_symmetry.space_group_name_H-M   'P 1'
#
loop_
_entity.id
_entity.type
_entity.pdbx_description
1 polymer ?
#
loop_
_entity_poly.entity_id
_entity_poly.type
_entity_poly.pdbx_seq_one_letter_code
_entity_poly.pdbx_strand_id
1 'polypeptide(L)'
;MKKVLDFVQRFDLLPRYELLLAAASGGMDSMCLLDFLYENGYRVCAAHYNHQLRGQEADMDEDLVRAWCAARRIPLCVGTGDVAAYAGENGLTIEEAARKLRYDFLNSVAGQTGAARIVTAHHANDNAETVLFHLARGTGMAGLAGIAPKNGRLVRPFLCLTREELAAYAKEHHVPYRTDATNADTALTRNFIRAEVLPRLCHVNAQAVEHISETALRLRQEDEYLDTLAAAYLTALET
;
A
#
# COMPACT_ATOMS: atom_id res chain seq x y z
N MET A 1 14.30 5.18 9.93
CA MET A 1 13.63 5.84 8.78
C MET A 1 14.53 6.30 7.63
N LYS A 2 15.88 6.32 7.77
CA LYS A 2 16.79 6.65 6.65
C LYS A 2 16.53 5.78 5.40
N LYS A 3 16.34 4.45 5.58
CA LYS A 3 15.99 3.49 4.51
C LYS A 3 14.78 3.94 3.66
N VAL A 4 13.75 4.52 4.30
CA VAL A 4 12.58 5.05 3.58
C VAL A 4 12.93 6.30 2.78
N LEU A 5 13.68 7.23 3.36
CA LEU A 5 14.07 8.46 2.66
C LEU A 5 14.94 8.16 1.44
N ASP A 6 15.89 7.23 1.57
CA ASP A 6 16.72 6.77 0.45
C ASP A 6 15.86 6.11 -0.65
N PHE A 7 14.86 5.31 -0.26
CA PHE A 7 13.91 4.69 -1.19
C PHE A 7 13.00 5.72 -1.88
N VAL A 8 12.50 6.69 -1.12
CA VAL A 8 11.69 7.80 -1.64
C VAL A 8 12.46 8.60 -2.69
N GLN A 9 13.73 8.89 -2.41
CA GLN A 9 14.61 9.60 -3.34
C GLN A 9 14.91 8.77 -4.59
N ARG A 10 15.23 7.47 -4.44
CA ARG A 10 15.54 6.57 -5.54
C ARG A 10 14.41 6.46 -6.57
N PHE A 11 13.16 6.45 -6.12
CA PHE A 11 11.99 6.25 -6.97
C PHE A 11 11.15 7.52 -7.21
N ASP A 12 11.62 8.68 -6.76
CA ASP A 12 10.91 9.97 -6.88
C ASP A 12 9.44 9.85 -6.42
N LEU A 13 9.24 9.39 -5.17
CA LEU A 13 7.90 9.06 -4.69
C LEU A 13 7.17 10.26 -4.08
N LEU A 14 7.85 11.06 -3.26
CA LEU A 14 7.23 12.09 -2.42
C LEU A 14 7.79 13.48 -2.75
N PRO A 15 7.12 14.26 -3.62
CA PRO A 15 7.53 15.63 -3.93
C PRO A 15 7.40 16.52 -2.67
N ARG A 16 8.49 17.24 -2.33
CA ARG A 16 8.67 17.88 -1.03
C ARG A 16 7.66 19.00 -0.73
N TYR A 17 7.23 19.74 -1.75
CA TYR A 17 6.41 20.94 -1.58
C TYR A 17 4.96 20.77 -2.05
N GLU A 18 4.63 19.64 -2.62
CA GLU A 18 3.30 19.34 -3.13
C GLU A 18 2.42 18.69 -2.06
N LEU A 19 1.10 18.77 -2.24
CA LEU A 19 0.16 18.11 -1.35
C LEU A 19 0.16 16.61 -1.63
N LEU A 20 0.25 15.81 -0.57
CA LEU A 20 0.14 14.35 -0.60
C LEU A 20 -1.18 13.91 0.02
N LEU A 21 -1.87 12.97 -0.62
CA LEU A 21 -3.06 12.33 -0.07
C LEU A 21 -2.66 10.99 0.55
N ALA A 22 -2.65 10.90 1.88
CA ALA A 22 -2.33 9.68 2.60
C ALA A 22 -3.57 8.84 2.86
N ALA A 23 -3.60 7.59 2.37
CA ALA A 23 -4.66 6.65 2.69
C ALA A 23 -4.48 6.11 4.12
N ALA A 24 -5.42 6.42 5.02
CA ALA A 24 -5.40 6.06 6.43
C ALA A 24 -6.57 5.12 6.76
N SER A 25 -6.29 3.87 7.10
CA SER A 25 -7.31 2.88 7.48
C SER A 25 -7.54 2.77 8.99
N GLY A 26 -6.68 3.38 9.82
CA GLY A 26 -6.67 3.18 11.26
C GLY A 26 -5.77 2.03 11.72
N GLY A 27 -5.36 1.14 10.82
CA GLY A 27 -4.41 0.06 11.10
C GLY A 27 -2.95 0.55 11.19
N MET A 28 -2.10 -0.26 11.83
CA MET A 28 -0.70 0.07 12.15
C MET A 28 0.06 0.69 10.97
N ASP A 29 0.08 0.02 9.83
CA ASP A 29 0.91 0.41 8.69
C ASP A 29 0.50 1.79 8.15
N SER A 30 -0.81 2.04 8.04
CA SER A 30 -1.35 3.31 7.56
C SER A 30 -1.15 4.47 8.53
N MET A 31 -1.24 4.19 9.84
CA MET A 31 -0.99 5.19 10.87
C MET A 31 0.50 5.52 10.98
N CYS A 32 1.39 4.54 10.84
CA CYS A 32 2.83 4.78 10.74
C CYS A 32 3.18 5.62 9.50
N LEU A 33 2.51 5.38 8.37
CA LEU A 33 2.72 6.18 7.17
C LEU A 33 2.32 7.64 7.40
N LEU A 34 1.16 7.86 7.98
CA LEU A 34 0.64 9.19 8.26
C LEU A 34 1.55 9.95 9.24
N ASP A 35 2.03 9.27 10.28
CA ASP A 35 3.00 9.79 11.24
C ASP A 35 4.34 10.12 10.58
N PHE A 36 4.89 9.20 9.77
CA PHE A 36 6.13 9.43 9.03
C PHE A 36 6.05 10.66 8.12
N LEU A 37 4.95 10.83 7.39
CA LEU A 37 4.78 11.98 6.51
C LEU A 37 4.71 13.29 7.30
N TYR A 38 3.99 13.29 8.43
CA TYR A 38 3.87 14.44 9.30
C TYR A 38 5.20 14.83 9.95
N GLU A 39 5.89 13.89 10.58
CA GLU A 39 7.17 14.11 11.27
C GLU A 39 8.29 14.57 10.32
N ASN A 40 8.23 14.17 9.05
CA ASN A 40 9.18 14.60 8.03
C ASN A 40 8.76 15.91 7.32
N GLY A 41 7.70 16.58 7.77
CA GLY A 41 7.27 17.90 7.29
C GLY A 41 6.69 17.92 5.88
N TYR A 42 6.11 16.80 5.41
CA TYR A 42 5.36 16.77 4.16
C TYR A 42 4.00 17.47 4.32
N ARG A 43 3.52 18.08 3.25
CA ARG A 43 2.16 18.62 3.19
C ARG A 43 1.17 17.49 2.95
N VAL A 44 0.37 17.15 3.95
CA VAL A 44 -0.49 15.97 3.93
C VAL A 44 -1.96 16.35 4.09
N CYS A 45 -2.81 15.70 3.31
CA CYS A 45 -4.23 15.50 3.55
C CYS A 45 -4.46 14.00 3.77
N ALA A 46 -5.20 13.60 4.79
CA ALA A 46 -5.55 12.20 5.01
C ALA A 46 -6.86 11.84 4.31
N ALA A 47 -6.99 10.58 3.89
CA ALA A 47 -8.24 10.03 3.34
C ALA A 47 -8.54 8.70 4.02
N HIS A 48 -9.70 8.61 4.65
CA HIS A 48 -10.24 7.39 5.26
C HIS A 48 -11.47 6.94 4.49
N TYR A 49 -11.54 5.64 4.16
CA TYR A 49 -12.73 5.05 3.54
C TYR A 49 -13.32 3.98 4.45
N ASN A 50 -14.51 4.26 4.99
CA ASN A 50 -15.25 3.32 5.83
C ASN A 50 -16.08 2.38 4.93
N HIS A 51 -15.68 1.12 4.90
CA HIS A 51 -16.32 0.08 4.08
C HIS A 51 -17.66 -0.43 4.63
N GLN A 52 -18.03 -0.02 5.86
CA GLN A 52 -19.26 -0.43 6.56
C GLN A 52 -19.42 -1.96 6.73
N LEU A 53 -18.34 -2.74 6.58
CA LEU A 53 -18.39 -4.21 6.66
C LEU A 53 -18.35 -4.73 8.10
N ARG A 54 -17.90 -3.91 9.09
CA ARG A 54 -17.63 -4.32 10.47
C ARG A 54 -18.41 -3.54 11.52
N GLY A 55 -19.45 -2.79 11.11
CA GLY A 55 -20.27 -1.99 12.03
C GLY A 55 -19.41 -1.10 12.94
N GLN A 56 -19.62 -1.21 14.27
CA GLN A 56 -18.94 -0.35 15.26
C GLN A 56 -17.39 -0.38 15.21
N GLU A 57 -16.77 -1.48 14.80
CA GLU A 57 -15.30 -1.52 14.67
C GLU A 57 -14.80 -0.61 13.55
N ALA A 58 -15.52 -0.52 12.44
CA ALA A 58 -15.18 0.38 11.35
C ALA A 58 -15.33 1.86 11.78
N ASP A 59 -16.33 2.17 12.59
CA ASP A 59 -16.52 3.51 13.15
C ASP A 59 -15.40 3.88 14.13
N MET A 60 -14.95 2.95 14.96
CA MET A 60 -13.82 3.15 15.86
C MET A 60 -12.49 3.36 15.13
N ASP A 61 -12.30 2.73 13.97
CA ASP A 61 -11.13 2.98 13.11
C ASP A 61 -11.16 4.40 12.54
N GLU A 62 -12.34 4.86 12.09
CA GLU A 62 -12.57 6.21 11.61
C GLU A 62 -12.33 7.25 12.73
N ASP A 63 -12.86 7.02 13.93
CA ASP A 63 -12.70 7.91 15.09
C ASP A 63 -11.21 8.06 15.46
N LEU A 64 -10.43 6.98 15.45
CA LEU A 64 -8.99 7.03 15.67
C LEU A 64 -8.29 7.95 14.66
N VAL A 65 -8.57 7.77 13.37
CA VAL A 65 -7.98 8.58 12.31
C VAL A 65 -8.39 10.04 12.46
N ARG A 66 -9.67 10.33 12.76
CA ARG A 66 -10.20 11.68 13.00
C ARG A 66 -9.49 12.36 14.17
N ALA A 67 -9.39 11.68 15.31
CA ALA A 67 -8.74 12.23 16.50
C ALA A 67 -7.26 12.53 16.25
N TRP A 68 -6.56 11.62 15.59
CA TRP A 68 -5.13 11.77 15.25
C TRP A 68 -4.88 12.96 14.31
N CYS A 69 -5.69 13.08 13.24
CA CYS A 69 -5.61 14.18 12.29
C CYS A 69 -5.97 15.53 12.92
N ALA A 70 -7.03 15.58 13.74
CA ALA A 70 -7.45 16.80 14.41
C ALA A 70 -6.37 17.35 15.34
N ALA A 71 -5.71 16.49 16.14
CA ALA A 71 -4.63 16.87 17.03
C ALA A 71 -3.43 17.50 16.31
N ARG A 72 -3.23 17.18 15.02
CA ARG A 72 -2.11 17.65 14.18
C ARG A 72 -2.53 18.66 13.11
N ARG A 73 -3.81 19.04 13.10
CA ARG A 73 -4.41 19.95 12.12
C ARG A 73 -4.21 19.48 10.67
N ILE A 74 -4.25 18.17 10.46
CA ILE A 74 -4.20 17.56 9.13
C ILE A 74 -5.64 17.50 8.59
N PRO A 75 -5.91 18.04 7.38
CA PRO A 75 -7.19 17.88 6.72
C PRO A 75 -7.50 16.39 6.50
N LEU A 76 -8.73 15.98 6.79
CA LEU A 76 -9.20 14.60 6.61
C LEU A 76 -10.44 14.59 5.72
N CYS A 77 -10.39 13.78 4.66
CA CYS A 77 -11.54 13.43 3.85
C CYS A 77 -12.01 12.02 4.24
N VAL A 78 -13.30 11.87 4.50
CA VAL A 78 -13.89 10.57 4.82
C VAL A 78 -14.92 10.23 3.75
N GLY A 79 -14.85 8.98 3.28
CA GLY A 79 -15.82 8.38 2.37
C GLY A 79 -16.40 7.12 2.99
N THR A 80 -17.63 6.82 2.60
CA THR A 80 -18.33 5.59 3.01
C THR A 80 -18.96 4.94 1.80
N GLY A 81 -19.20 3.64 1.86
CA GLY A 81 -19.96 2.94 0.82
C GLY A 81 -20.37 1.54 1.25
N ASP A 82 -21.52 1.11 0.77
CA ASP A 82 -22.02 -0.24 0.94
C ASP A 82 -21.30 -1.18 -0.04
N VAL A 83 -20.22 -1.78 0.46
CA VAL A 83 -19.40 -2.71 -0.33
C VAL A 83 -20.18 -3.95 -0.72
N ALA A 84 -21.09 -4.45 0.14
CA ALA A 84 -21.85 -5.66 -0.13
C ALA A 84 -22.86 -5.46 -1.27
N ALA A 85 -23.58 -4.34 -1.25
CA ALA A 85 -24.49 -3.96 -2.33
C ALA A 85 -23.70 -3.80 -3.65
N TYR A 86 -22.59 -3.06 -3.63
CA TYR A 86 -21.76 -2.84 -4.82
C TYR A 86 -21.19 -4.14 -5.39
N ALA A 87 -20.74 -5.07 -4.55
CA ALA A 87 -20.25 -6.39 -4.97
C ALA A 87 -21.33 -7.20 -5.69
N GLY A 88 -22.55 -7.24 -5.12
CA GLY A 88 -23.69 -7.95 -5.72
C GLY A 88 -24.10 -7.39 -7.08
N GLU A 89 -24.17 -6.06 -7.21
CA GLU A 89 -24.57 -5.39 -8.45
C GLU A 89 -23.56 -5.56 -9.58
N ASN A 90 -22.26 -5.72 -9.25
CA ASN A 90 -21.18 -5.75 -10.26
C ASN A 90 -20.56 -7.16 -10.43
N GLY A 91 -21.07 -8.19 -9.75
CA GLY A 91 -20.53 -9.55 -9.84
C GLY A 91 -19.10 -9.70 -9.32
N LEU A 92 -18.73 -8.89 -8.33
CA LEU A 92 -17.40 -8.85 -7.74
C LEU A 92 -17.38 -9.58 -6.40
N THR A 93 -16.20 -10.04 -6.00
CA THR A 93 -15.99 -10.43 -4.60
C THR A 93 -16.02 -9.19 -3.69
N ILE A 94 -16.28 -9.39 -2.40
CA ILE A 94 -16.28 -8.30 -1.40
C ILE A 94 -14.92 -7.59 -1.38
N GLU A 95 -13.82 -8.33 -1.50
CA GLU A 95 -12.46 -7.77 -1.50
C GLU A 95 -12.22 -6.89 -2.74
N GLU A 96 -12.62 -7.36 -3.93
CA GLU A 96 -12.50 -6.59 -5.18
C GLU A 96 -13.35 -5.32 -5.13
N ALA A 97 -14.60 -5.42 -4.66
CA ALA A 97 -15.51 -4.30 -4.49
C ALA A 97 -14.95 -3.25 -3.49
N ALA A 98 -14.50 -3.70 -2.32
CA ALA A 98 -13.88 -2.85 -1.30
C ALA A 98 -12.65 -2.13 -1.86
N ARG A 99 -11.79 -2.85 -2.56
CA ARG A 99 -10.60 -2.30 -3.21
C ARG A 99 -10.97 -1.26 -4.26
N LYS A 100 -11.91 -1.57 -5.15
CA LYS A 100 -12.35 -0.65 -6.21
C LYS A 100 -12.92 0.64 -5.63
N LEU A 101 -13.90 0.56 -4.73
CA LEU A 101 -14.53 1.72 -4.11
C LEU A 101 -13.51 2.60 -3.38
N ARG A 102 -12.58 1.98 -2.65
CA ARG A 102 -11.50 2.72 -1.98
C ARG A 102 -10.61 3.48 -2.96
N TYR A 103 -10.20 2.88 -4.08
CA TYR A 103 -9.35 3.56 -5.04
C TYR A 103 -10.10 4.63 -5.83
N ASP A 104 -11.37 4.41 -6.16
CA ASP A 104 -12.22 5.42 -6.80
C ASP A 104 -12.40 6.64 -5.89
N PHE A 105 -12.63 6.42 -4.59
CA PHE A 105 -12.67 7.49 -3.59
C PHE A 105 -11.34 8.24 -3.48
N LEU A 106 -10.21 7.54 -3.34
CA LEU A 106 -8.90 8.15 -3.24
C LEU A 106 -8.57 9.00 -4.47
N ASN A 107 -8.89 8.52 -5.68
CA ASN A 107 -8.68 9.26 -6.92
C ASN A 107 -9.58 10.51 -7.00
N SER A 108 -10.84 10.40 -6.57
CA SER A 108 -11.77 11.52 -6.49
C SER A 108 -11.25 12.61 -5.56
N VAL A 109 -10.85 12.23 -4.33
CA VAL A 109 -10.30 13.17 -3.34
C VAL A 109 -8.99 13.79 -3.83
N ALA A 110 -8.10 13.02 -4.46
CA ALA A 110 -6.87 13.55 -5.04
C ALA A 110 -7.14 14.59 -6.13
N GLY A 111 -8.18 14.37 -6.96
CA GLY A 111 -8.61 15.35 -7.95
C GLY A 111 -9.16 16.63 -7.32
N GLN A 112 -10.01 16.49 -6.30
CA GLN A 112 -10.65 17.64 -5.61
C GLN A 112 -9.66 18.48 -4.81
N THR A 113 -8.68 17.84 -4.16
CA THR A 113 -7.68 18.52 -3.31
C THR A 113 -6.46 19.01 -4.09
N GLY A 114 -6.29 18.58 -5.34
CA GLY A 114 -5.09 18.85 -6.12
C GLY A 114 -3.86 18.09 -5.61
N ALA A 115 -4.04 16.97 -4.91
CA ALA A 115 -2.92 16.18 -4.41
C ALA A 115 -2.08 15.60 -5.56
N ALA A 116 -0.77 15.79 -5.50
CA ALA A 116 0.17 15.33 -6.52
C ALA A 116 0.35 13.81 -6.49
N ARG A 117 0.28 13.20 -5.30
CA ARG A 117 0.42 11.77 -5.09
C ARG A 117 -0.64 11.24 -4.12
N ILE A 118 -1.03 9.98 -4.32
CA ILE A 118 -1.80 9.16 -3.38
C ILE A 118 -0.80 8.22 -2.73
N VAL A 119 -0.65 8.29 -1.41
CA VAL A 119 0.35 7.53 -0.66
C VAL A 119 -0.32 6.40 0.11
N THR A 120 0.15 5.17 -0.08
CA THR A 120 -0.38 3.99 0.62
C THR A 120 0.73 3.24 1.35
N ALA A 121 0.39 2.57 2.44
CA ALA A 121 1.31 1.94 3.38
C ALA A 121 1.68 0.49 3.03
N HIS A 122 1.64 0.09 1.75
CA HIS A 122 2.12 -1.23 1.36
C HIS A 122 3.60 -1.38 1.70
N HIS A 123 3.97 -2.53 2.25
CA HIS A 123 5.31 -2.82 2.75
C HIS A 123 5.92 -4.09 2.11
N ALA A 124 7.14 -4.47 2.48
CA ALA A 124 7.86 -5.58 1.87
C ALA A 124 7.13 -6.93 1.99
N ASN A 125 6.43 -7.18 3.13
CA ASN A 125 5.65 -8.42 3.28
C ASN A 125 4.49 -8.46 2.28
N ASP A 126 3.77 -7.34 2.04
CA ASP A 126 2.71 -7.29 1.03
C ASP A 126 3.26 -7.59 -0.38
N ASN A 127 4.47 -7.10 -0.66
CA ASN A 127 5.14 -7.37 -1.92
C ASN A 127 5.51 -8.85 -2.04
N ALA A 128 6.09 -9.44 -1.00
CA ALA A 128 6.43 -10.87 -0.96
C ALA A 128 5.17 -11.76 -1.11
N GLU A 129 4.07 -11.42 -0.42
CA GLU A 129 2.78 -12.11 -0.59
C GLU A 129 2.30 -12.06 -2.05
N THR A 130 2.42 -10.89 -2.69
CA THR A 130 2.00 -10.69 -4.09
C THR A 130 2.86 -11.50 -5.06
N VAL A 131 4.18 -11.51 -4.87
CA VAL A 131 5.12 -12.29 -5.69
C VAL A 131 4.82 -13.77 -5.56
N LEU A 132 4.66 -14.29 -4.34
CA LEU A 132 4.37 -15.70 -4.09
C LEU A 132 3.00 -16.11 -4.66
N PHE A 133 2.00 -15.23 -4.53
CA PHE A 133 0.69 -15.47 -5.11
C PHE A 133 0.74 -15.59 -6.64
N HIS A 134 1.46 -14.69 -7.30
CA HIS A 134 1.63 -14.74 -8.76
C HIS A 134 2.45 -15.95 -9.18
N LEU A 135 3.53 -16.26 -8.47
CA LEU A 135 4.38 -17.43 -8.73
C LEU A 135 3.57 -18.73 -8.66
N ALA A 136 2.73 -18.89 -7.63
CA ALA A 136 1.88 -20.07 -7.45
C ALA A 136 0.82 -20.24 -8.57
N ARG A 137 0.42 -19.15 -9.22
CA ARG A 137 -0.55 -19.16 -10.33
C ARG A 137 0.09 -19.29 -11.71
N GLY A 138 1.39 -19.24 -11.79
CA GLY A 138 2.14 -19.13 -13.05
C GLY A 138 2.11 -17.70 -13.59
N THR A 139 3.28 -17.10 -13.74
CA THR A 139 3.40 -15.73 -14.23
C THR A 139 4.72 -15.52 -14.95
N GLY A 140 4.78 -14.53 -15.84
CA GLY A 140 6.02 -14.01 -16.40
C GLY A 140 6.69 -12.98 -15.49
N MET A 141 7.71 -12.29 -16.04
CA MET A 141 8.51 -11.31 -15.33
C MET A 141 7.68 -10.17 -14.73
N ALA A 142 6.73 -9.63 -15.47
CA ALA A 142 5.84 -8.57 -15.02
C ALA A 142 5.08 -8.92 -13.72
N GLY A 143 4.62 -10.16 -13.55
CA GLY A 143 3.95 -10.60 -12.33
C GLY A 143 4.92 -10.85 -11.17
N LEU A 144 6.14 -11.36 -11.44
CA LEU A 144 7.18 -11.52 -10.44
C LEU A 144 7.78 -10.18 -9.98
N ALA A 145 7.63 -9.12 -10.78
CA ALA A 145 7.97 -7.76 -10.40
C ALA A 145 7.13 -7.19 -9.24
N GLY A 146 6.10 -7.93 -8.79
CA GLY A 146 5.32 -7.64 -7.59
C GLY A 146 4.64 -6.26 -7.60
N ILE A 147 4.61 -5.62 -6.43
CA ILE A 147 3.99 -4.30 -6.24
C ILE A 147 4.95 -3.19 -6.68
N ALA A 148 4.51 -2.30 -7.59
CA ALA A 148 5.31 -1.16 -8.02
C ALA A 148 5.45 -0.10 -6.92
N PRO A 149 6.64 0.49 -6.70
CA PRO A 149 6.81 1.65 -5.82
C PRO A 149 5.95 2.84 -6.25
N LYS A 150 5.81 3.04 -7.57
CA LYS A 150 5.04 4.11 -8.20
C LYS A 150 4.20 3.55 -9.34
N ASN A 151 2.93 3.93 -9.39
CA ASN A 151 2.03 3.63 -10.48
C ASN A 151 1.13 4.85 -10.72
N GLY A 152 1.47 5.66 -11.72
CA GLY A 152 0.85 6.95 -11.93
C GLY A 152 0.99 7.86 -10.69
N ARG A 153 -0.14 8.29 -10.11
CA ARG A 153 -0.15 9.09 -8.86
C ARG A 153 0.02 8.26 -7.59
N LEU A 154 -0.20 6.95 -7.66
CA LEU A 154 -0.14 6.07 -6.50
C LEU A 154 1.29 5.70 -6.17
N VAL A 155 1.73 5.98 -4.93
CA VAL A 155 3.09 5.70 -4.45
C VAL A 155 3.09 4.93 -3.13
N ARG A 156 4.16 4.16 -2.89
CA ARG A 156 4.28 3.23 -1.77
C ARG A 156 5.67 3.34 -1.13
N PRO A 157 5.90 4.36 -0.30
CA PRO A 157 7.22 4.62 0.26
C PRO A 157 7.70 3.53 1.23
N PHE A 158 6.80 2.74 1.78
CA PHE A 158 7.10 1.70 2.76
C PHE A 158 7.41 0.32 2.14
N LEU A 159 7.40 0.17 0.81
CA LEU A 159 7.77 -1.10 0.16
C LEU A 159 9.18 -1.61 0.50
N CYS A 160 10.05 -0.75 0.99
CA CYS A 160 11.38 -1.11 1.47
C CYS A 160 11.39 -1.62 2.93
N LEU A 161 10.32 -1.46 3.71
CA LEU A 161 10.25 -1.85 5.10
C LEU A 161 9.57 -3.21 5.28
N THR A 162 10.04 -3.99 6.24
CA THR A 162 9.30 -5.16 6.72
C THR A 162 8.23 -4.76 7.75
N ARG A 163 7.31 -5.66 8.02
CA ARG A 163 6.27 -5.46 9.03
C ARG A 163 6.85 -5.31 10.42
N GLU A 164 7.94 -6.02 10.71
CA GLU A 164 8.68 -5.93 11.96
C GLU A 164 9.32 -4.55 12.15
N GLU A 165 9.91 -4.00 11.09
CA GLU A 165 10.45 -2.62 11.10
C GLU A 165 9.36 -1.59 11.34
N LEU A 166 8.15 -1.78 10.75
CA LEU A 166 7.00 -0.92 11.00
C LEU A 166 6.46 -1.04 12.43
N ALA A 167 6.41 -2.26 12.98
CA ALA A 167 6.00 -2.47 14.36
C ALA A 167 6.99 -1.82 15.35
N ALA A 168 8.29 -1.90 15.06
CA ALA A 168 9.32 -1.21 15.84
C ALA A 168 9.14 0.32 15.79
N TYR A 169 8.87 0.87 14.60
CA TYR A 169 8.58 2.29 14.41
C TYR A 169 7.33 2.71 15.20
N ALA A 170 6.23 1.97 15.08
CA ALA A 170 5.00 2.27 15.79
C ALA A 170 5.21 2.35 17.31
N LYS A 171 6.02 1.43 17.85
CA LYS A 171 6.37 1.38 19.27
C LYS A 171 7.26 2.55 19.69
N GLU A 172 8.30 2.85 18.91
CA GLU A 172 9.27 3.93 19.20
C GLU A 172 8.60 5.31 19.19
N HIS A 173 7.71 5.53 18.20
CA HIS A 173 7.00 6.82 18.01
C HIS A 173 5.65 6.89 18.74
N HIS A 174 5.27 5.84 19.50
CA HIS A 174 3.98 5.74 20.18
C HIS A 174 2.79 6.01 19.24
N VAL A 175 2.87 5.50 18.01
CA VAL A 175 1.81 5.68 17.01
C VAL A 175 0.57 4.91 17.44
N PRO A 176 -0.59 5.55 17.63
CA PRO A 176 -1.81 4.84 17.96
C PRO A 176 -2.37 4.13 16.72
N TYR A 177 -2.80 2.90 16.88
CA TYR A 177 -3.45 2.12 15.82
C TYR A 177 -4.41 1.08 16.42
N ARG A 178 -5.27 0.54 15.57
CA ARG A 178 -6.15 -0.58 15.93
C ARG A 178 -5.73 -1.85 15.18
N THR A 179 -5.92 -2.97 15.83
CA THR A 179 -5.63 -4.29 15.24
C THR A 179 -6.91 -4.89 14.70
N ASP A 180 -6.91 -5.25 13.42
CA ASP A 180 -8.06 -5.89 12.77
C ASP A 180 -8.08 -7.39 13.09
N ALA A 181 -9.17 -7.86 13.71
CA ALA A 181 -9.37 -9.28 14.05
C ALA A 181 -9.57 -10.16 12.79
N THR A 182 -10.01 -9.60 11.66
CA THR A 182 -10.25 -10.35 10.41
C THR A 182 -8.97 -10.76 9.67
N ASN A 183 -7.81 -10.23 10.06
CA ASN A 183 -6.50 -10.65 9.54
C ASN A 183 -6.16 -12.12 9.83
N ALA A 184 -6.90 -12.79 10.68
CA ALA A 184 -6.68 -14.20 11.07
C ALA A 184 -7.39 -15.21 10.16
N ASP A 185 -8.27 -14.79 9.23
CA ASP A 185 -8.97 -15.72 8.33
C ASP A 185 -8.02 -16.23 7.23
N THR A 186 -7.53 -17.47 7.38
CA THR A 186 -6.62 -18.12 6.43
C THR A 186 -7.34 -18.75 5.23
N ALA A 187 -8.67 -18.71 5.16
CA ALA A 187 -9.43 -19.18 3.99
C ALA A 187 -9.14 -18.30 2.74
N LEU A 188 -8.75 -17.05 2.93
CA LEU A 188 -8.29 -16.19 1.84
C LEU A 188 -6.84 -16.53 1.47
N THR A 189 -6.57 -16.73 0.19
CA THR A 189 -5.26 -17.18 -0.33
C THR A 189 -4.09 -16.30 0.14
N ARG A 190 -4.27 -14.98 0.26
CA ARG A 190 -3.23 -14.08 0.76
C ARG A 190 -2.96 -14.24 2.25
N ASN A 191 -4.01 -14.42 3.04
CA ASN A 191 -3.86 -14.68 4.47
C ASN A 191 -3.16 -16.03 4.71
N PHE A 192 -3.42 -17.04 3.87
CA PHE A 192 -2.70 -18.33 3.92
C PHE A 192 -1.20 -18.15 3.61
N ILE A 193 -0.85 -17.38 2.57
CA ILE A 193 0.55 -17.09 2.24
C ILE A 193 1.23 -16.38 3.41
N ARG A 194 0.57 -15.39 4.01
CA ARG A 194 1.06 -14.62 5.17
C ARG A 194 1.27 -15.49 6.40
N ALA A 195 0.30 -16.36 6.72
CA ALA A 195 0.29 -17.12 7.97
C ALA A 195 1.10 -18.41 7.89
N GLU A 196 1.16 -19.05 6.71
CA GLU A 196 1.71 -20.39 6.56
C GLU A 196 2.97 -20.43 5.68
N VAL A 197 3.00 -19.72 4.57
CA VAL A 197 4.09 -19.84 3.59
C VAL A 197 5.27 -18.95 3.97
N LEU A 198 5.05 -17.66 4.19
CA LEU A 198 6.11 -16.70 4.53
C LEU A 198 6.88 -17.09 5.78
N PRO A 199 6.26 -17.49 6.90
CA PRO A 199 7.00 -17.91 8.09
C PRO A 199 7.92 -19.12 7.83
N ARG A 200 7.50 -20.05 6.97
CA ARG A 200 8.32 -21.21 6.60
C ARG A 200 9.50 -20.82 5.72
N LEU A 201 9.34 -19.85 4.83
CA LEU A 201 10.45 -19.29 4.06
C LEU A 201 11.44 -18.53 4.97
N CYS A 202 10.94 -17.81 5.97
CA CYS A 202 11.78 -17.15 6.96
C CYS A 202 12.55 -18.15 7.84
N HIS A 203 12.08 -19.39 8.01
CA HIS A 203 12.85 -20.48 8.63
C HIS A 203 14.02 -20.93 7.77
N VAL A 204 13.90 -20.86 6.43
CA VAL A 204 15.01 -21.17 5.50
C VAL A 204 16.03 -20.02 5.50
N ASN A 205 15.53 -18.77 5.46
CA ASN A 205 16.35 -17.57 5.51
C ASN A 205 15.57 -16.45 6.23
N ALA A 206 16.09 -15.95 7.34
CA ALA A 206 15.44 -14.90 8.14
C ALA A 206 15.15 -13.63 7.34
N GLN A 207 15.91 -13.35 6.27
CA GLN A 207 15.73 -12.20 5.37
C GLN A 207 14.91 -12.53 4.10
N ALA A 208 14.12 -13.61 4.10
CA ALA A 208 13.39 -14.06 2.91
C ALA A 208 12.43 -12.98 2.37
N VAL A 209 11.76 -12.22 3.24
CA VAL A 209 10.85 -11.15 2.86
C VAL A 209 11.59 -10.04 2.10
N GLU A 210 12.71 -9.58 2.65
CA GLU A 210 13.55 -8.55 2.03
C GLU A 210 14.09 -9.03 0.69
N HIS A 211 14.64 -10.25 0.64
CA HIS A 211 15.20 -10.82 -0.59
C HIS A 211 14.16 -10.98 -1.69
N ILE A 212 12.94 -11.46 -1.36
CA ILE A 212 11.84 -11.54 -2.33
C ILE A 212 11.48 -10.15 -2.84
N SER A 213 11.34 -9.17 -1.93
CA SER A 213 10.98 -7.81 -2.30
C SER A 213 12.05 -7.12 -3.15
N GLU A 214 13.33 -7.28 -2.81
CA GLU A 214 14.44 -6.75 -3.61
C GLU A 214 14.53 -7.41 -4.99
N THR A 215 14.35 -8.73 -5.07
CA THR A 215 14.32 -9.46 -6.33
C THR A 215 13.20 -8.96 -7.24
N ALA A 216 12.00 -8.76 -6.68
CA ALA A 216 10.89 -8.20 -7.42
C ALA A 216 11.18 -6.79 -7.97
N LEU A 217 11.85 -5.93 -7.19
CA LEU A 217 12.26 -4.61 -7.65
C LEU A 217 13.32 -4.66 -8.76
N ARG A 218 14.26 -5.61 -8.72
CA ARG A 218 15.24 -5.82 -9.80
C ARG A 218 14.57 -6.30 -11.08
N LEU A 219 13.71 -7.32 -10.98
CA LEU A 219 12.93 -7.82 -12.11
C LEU A 219 12.08 -6.73 -12.75
N ARG A 220 11.51 -5.82 -11.96
CA ARG A 220 10.79 -4.66 -12.50
C ARG A 220 11.68 -3.75 -13.33
N GLN A 221 12.89 -3.44 -12.87
CA GLN A 221 13.84 -2.60 -13.61
C GLN A 221 14.28 -3.26 -14.93
N GLU A 222 14.46 -4.57 -14.91
CA GLU A 222 14.79 -5.35 -16.10
C GLU A 222 13.63 -5.38 -17.10
N ASP A 223 12.40 -5.58 -16.63
CA ASP A 223 11.17 -5.59 -17.43
C ASP A 223 10.95 -4.22 -18.11
N GLU A 224 11.02 -3.13 -17.34
CA GLU A 224 10.90 -1.76 -17.84
C GLU A 224 12.01 -1.42 -18.88
N TYR A 225 13.22 -1.93 -18.69
CA TYR A 225 14.31 -1.76 -19.65
C TYR A 225 14.04 -2.52 -20.96
N LEU A 226 13.58 -3.78 -20.88
CA LEU A 226 13.20 -4.57 -22.04
C LEU A 226 12.03 -3.95 -22.81
N ASP A 227 11.02 -3.44 -22.11
CA ASP A 227 9.90 -2.72 -22.73
C ASP A 227 10.38 -1.46 -23.48
N THR A 228 11.32 -0.72 -22.90
CA THR A 228 11.93 0.46 -23.54
C THR A 228 12.68 0.08 -24.81
N LEU A 229 13.47 -1.00 -24.77
CA LEU A 229 14.19 -1.50 -25.96
C LEU A 229 13.23 -2.00 -27.05
N ALA A 230 12.18 -2.73 -26.67
CA ALA A 230 11.17 -3.22 -27.58
C ALA A 230 10.43 -2.07 -28.29
N ALA A 231 10.03 -1.05 -27.53
CA ALA A 231 9.36 0.15 -28.06
C ALA A 231 10.28 0.90 -29.05
N ALA A 232 11.55 1.11 -28.70
CA ALA A 232 12.52 1.76 -29.57
C ALA A 232 12.74 0.98 -30.89
N TYR A 233 12.82 -0.36 -30.80
CA TYR A 233 12.97 -1.23 -31.96
C TYR A 233 11.74 -1.17 -32.89
N LEU A 234 10.53 -1.24 -32.33
CA LEU A 234 9.28 -1.13 -33.11
C LEU A 234 9.17 0.22 -33.85
N THR A 235 9.49 1.32 -33.15
CA THR A 235 9.51 2.66 -33.76
C THR A 235 10.50 2.74 -34.93
N ALA A 236 11.67 2.08 -34.83
CA ALA A 236 12.66 2.04 -35.89
C ALA A 236 12.24 1.19 -37.11
N LEU A 237 11.28 0.28 -36.95
CA LEU A 237 10.74 -0.52 -38.05
C LEU A 237 9.61 0.17 -38.82
N GLU A 238 8.98 1.20 -38.22
CA GLU A 238 7.89 1.96 -38.82
C GLU A 238 8.40 3.16 -39.66
N THR A 239 9.71 3.45 -39.62
CA THR A 239 10.40 4.49 -40.39
C THR A 239 11.16 3.90 -41.59
#